data_d0c89139710d6d5d3fb5f84fddaab9de
#
_entry.id   d0c89139710d6d5d3fb5f84fddaab9de
#
_cell.length_a   1.000
_cell.length_b   1.000
_cell.length_c   1.000
_cell.angle_alpha   90.00
_cell.angle_beta   90.00
_cell.angle_gamma   90.00
#
_symmetry.space_group_name_H-M   'P 1'
#
loop_
_entity.id
_entity.type
_entity.pdbx_description
1 polymer ?
#
loop_
_entity_poly.entity_id
_entity_poly.type
_entity_poly.pdbx_seq_one_letter_code
_entity_poly.pdbx_strand_id
1 'polypeptide(L)'
;MRKTYSTLSEATNDLKARGYEEDFNFKPDCVECNSLQLKLNPEDFIVDEFYRFEGMSSTDDNSIVFAISSNKGVKGVLVDDY
;
A
#
# COMPACT_ATOMS: atom_id res chain seq x y z
N MET A 1 6.06 -18.86 -3.83
CA MET A 1 4.63 -19.08 -3.73
C MET A 1 3.92 -17.79 -3.42
N ARG A 2 2.85 -17.52 -4.14
CA ARG A 2 2.09 -16.30 -3.93
C ARG A 2 1.24 -16.41 -2.67
N LYS A 3 1.28 -15.38 -1.88
CA LYS A 3 0.50 -15.33 -0.66
C LYS A 3 -0.82 -14.62 -0.93
N THR A 4 -1.90 -15.14 -0.37
CA THR A 4 -3.19 -14.50 -0.48
C THR A 4 -3.68 -14.14 0.90
N TYR A 5 -4.46 -13.07 0.97
CA TYR A 5 -4.98 -12.58 2.23
C TYR A 5 -6.49 -12.54 2.17
N SER A 6 -7.10 -12.83 3.29
CA SER A 6 -8.55 -12.82 3.39
C SER A 6 -9.12 -11.43 3.57
N THR A 7 -8.39 -10.57 4.25
CA THR A 7 -8.85 -9.22 4.52
C THR A 7 -7.75 -8.21 4.27
N LEU A 8 -8.16 -6.97 4.10
CA LEU A 8 -7.24 -5.87 3.93
C LEU A 8 -6.32 -5.72 5.15
N SER A 9 -6.89 -5.85 6.35
CA SER A 9 -6.10 -5.75 7.57
C SER A 9 -5.01 -6.81 7.64
N GLU A 10 -5.35 -8.00 7.21
CA GLU A 10 -4.40 -9.10 7.20
C GLU A 10 -3.24 -8.79 6.25
N ALA A 11 -3.55 -8.27 5.09
CA ALA A 11 -2.53 -7.90 4.12
C ALA A 11 -1.61 -6.81 4.65
N THR A 12 -2.19 -5.75 5.20
CA THR A 12 -1.37 -4.64 5.68
C THR A 12 -0.51 -5.07 6.86
N ASN A 13 -1.05 -5.88 7.76
CA ASN A 13 -0.28 -6.36 8.90
C ASN A 13 0.90 -7.21 8.46
N ASP A 14 0.67 -8.09 7.51
CA ASP A 14 1.74 -8.94 7.03
C ASP A 14 2.81 -8.14 6.29
N LEU A 15 2.38 -7.20 5.47
CA LEU A 15 3.33 -6.37 4.75
C LEU A 15 4.17 -5.54 5.70
N LYS A 16 3.56 -5.02 6.77
CA LYS A 16 4.31 -4.26 7.75
C LYS A 16 5.34 -5.15 8.47
N ALA A 17 4.97 -6.39 8.72
CA ALA A 17 5.92 -7.33 9.33
C ALA A 17 7.07 -7.65 8.38
N ARG A 18 6.86 -7.51 7.10
CA ARG A 18 7.87 -7.78 6.09
C ARG A 18 8.76 -6.58 5.79
N GLY A 19 8.54 -5.45 6.45
CA GLY A 19 9.38 -4.29 6.28
C GLY A 19 8.69 -3.07 5.68
N TYR A 20 7.45 -3.22 5.23
CA TYR A 20 6.70 -2.09 4.68
C TYR A 20 5.98 -1.39 5.82
N GLU A 21 6.73 -0.68 6.62
CA GLU A 21 6.24 -0.17 7.91
C GLU A 21 5.52 1.17 7.81
N GLU A 22 5.74 1.91 6.75
CA GLU A 22 5.15 3.24 6.62
C GLU A 22 3.79 3.17 5.98
N ASP A 23 3.00 4.20 6.22
CA ASP A 23 1.70 4.34 5.59
C ASP A 23 1.77 5.48 4.58
N PHE A 24 1.48 5.16 3.34
CA PHE A 24 1.48 6.15 2.27
C PHE A 24 0.06 6.53 1.91
N ASN A 25 -0.10 7.75 1.47
CA ASN A 25 -1.37 8.26 0.98
C ASN A 25 -1.23 8.63 -0.49
N PHE A 26 -2.23 8.26 -1.26
CA PHE A 26 -2.24 8.56 -2.68
C PHE A 26 -2.76 9.97 -2.91
N LYS A 27 -1.98 10.76 -3.61
CA LYS A 27 -2.36 12.13 -3.99
C LYS A 27 -2.38 12.22 -5.51
N PRO A 28 -3.06 13.18 -6.08
CA PRO A 28 -3.11 13.31 -7.54
C PRO A 28 -1.73 13.45 -8.19
N ASP A 29 -0.81 14.06 -7.50
CA ASP A 29 0.51 14.33 -8.07
C ASP A 29 1.61 13.43 -7.54
N CYS A 30 1.38 12.77 -6.42
CA CYS A 30 2.47 12.05 -5.75
C CYS A 30 1.91 11.12 -4.71
N VAL A 31 2.82 10.38 -4.09
CA VAL A 31 2.51 9.56 -2.93
C VAL A 31 3.16 10.23 -1.74
N GLU A 32 2.43 10.34 -0.66
CA GLU A 32 2.86 11.08 0.51
C GLU A 32 2.89 10.18 1.74
N CYS A 33 3.95 10.32 2.52
CA CYS A 33 4.05 9.64 3.80
C CYS A 33 3.97 10.69 4.91
N ASN A 34 2.86 10.68 5.64
CA ASN A 34 2.64 11.69 6.68
C ASN A 34 3.61 11.57 7.83
N SER A 35 3.95 10.35 8.20
CA SER A 35 4.86 10.13 9.33
C SER A 35 6.21 10.77 9.12
N LEU A 36 6.68 10.72 7.89
CA LEU A 36 8.01 11.23 7.56
C LEU A 36 7.94 12.56 6.82
N GLN A 37 6.74 13.04 6.55
CA GLN A 37 6.52 14.24 5.76
C GLN A 37 7.27 14.17 4.45
N LEU A 38 7.19 13.01 3.82
CA LEU A 38 7.93 12.70 2.62
C LEU A 38 6.98 12.59 1.45
N LYS A 39 7.35 13.20 0.34
CA LYS A 39 6.60 13.09 -0.89
C LYS A 39 7.44 12.34 -1.92
N LEU A 40 6.80 11.42 -2.61
CA LEU A 40 7.46 10.62 -3.64
C LEU A 40 6.77 10.84 -4.97
N ASN A 41 7.55 11.17 -5.97
CA ASN A 41 7.04 11.26 -7.33
C ASN A 41 6.93 9.84 -7.90
N PRO A 42 6.15 9.65 -8.98
CA PRO A 42 6.00 8.32 -9.55
C PRO A 42 7.32 7.63 -9.90
N GLU A 43 8.35 8.40 -10.17
CA GLU A 43 9.66 7.83 -10.51
C GLU A 43 10.52 7.57 -9.28
N ASP A 44 10.06 7.98 -8.11
CA ASP A 44 10.84 7.81 -6.88
C ASP A 44 10.50 6.52 -6.14
N PHE A 45 9.48 5.82 -6.58
CA PHE A 45 9.07 4.59 -5.91
C PHE A 45 8.66 3.54 -6.93
N ILE A 46 8.63 2.30 -6.46
CA ILE A 46 8.13 1.21 -7.26
C ILE A 46 7.13 0.42 -6.43
N VAL A 47 6.20 -0.23 -7.10
CA VAL A 47 5.24 -1.12 -6.46
C VAL A 47 5.79 -2.53 -6.56
N ASP A 48 6.17 -3.08 -5.41
CA ASP A 48 6.72 -4.42 -5.36
C ASP A 48 5.65 -5.48 -5.46
N GLU A 49 4.52 -5.25 -4.80
CA GLU A 49 3.40 -6.18 -4.77
C GLU A 49 2.12 -5.39 -4.64
N PHE A 50 1.03 -5.99 -5.08
CA PHE A 50 -0.27 -5.40 -4.82
C PHE A 50 -1.29 -6.51 -4.64
N TYR A 51 -2.35 -6.20 -3.90
CA TYR A 51 -3.43 -7.13 -3.63
C TYR A 51 -4.75 -6.40 -3.73
N ARG A 52 -5.70 -7.00 -4.40
CA ARG A 52 -7.02 -6.43 -4.59
C ARG A 52 -8.01 -7.15 -3.69
N PHE A 53 -8.87 -6.37 -3.07
CA PHE A 53 -9.93 -6.89 -2.22
C PHE A 53 -11.24 -6.35 -2.74
N GLU A 54 -12.10 -7.24 -3.19
CA GLU A 54 -13.42 -6.87 -3.67
C GLU A 54 -14.41 -7.22 -2.59
N GLY A 55 -15.32 -6.32 -2.35
CA GLY A 55 -16.29 -6.47 -1.28
C GLY A 55 -17.09 -7.74 -1.45
N MET A 56 -17.08 -8.54 -0.44
CA MET A 56 -17.80 -9.81 -0.47
C MET A 56 -19.17 -9.69 0.09
N SER A 57 -19.33 -8.80 1.05
CA SER A 57 -20.63 -8.64 1.70
C SER A 57 -21.06 -7.20 1.74
N SER A 58 -20.16 -6.28 1.47
CA SER A 58 -20.48 -4.86 1.45
C SER A 58 -20.38 -4.36 0.04
N THR A 59 -21.23 -3.43 -0.29
CA THR A 59 -21.34 -2.98 -1.65
C THR A 59 -20.21 -2.08 -2.09
N ASP A 60 -19.51 -1.44 -1.17
CA ASP A 60 -18.54 -0.43 -1.54
C ASP A 60 -17.13 -0.75 -1.10
N ASP A 61 -16.85 -1.98 -0.79
CA ASP A 61 -15.57 -2.32 -0.20
C ASP A 61 -14.58 -2.87 -1.19
N ASN A 62 -14.44 -2.17 -2.28
CA ASN A 62 -13.38 -2.53 -3.23
C ASN A 62 -12.15 -1.74 -2.83
N SER A 63 -11.11 -2.44 -2.49
CA SER A 63 -9.87 -1.82 -2.06
C SER A 63 -8.70 -2.49 -2.72
N ILE A 64 -7.62 -1.76 -2.83
CA ILE A 64 -6.37 -2.31 -3.32
C ILE A 64 -5.26 -1.82 -2.40
N VAL A 65 -4.35 -2.71 -2.05
CA VAL A 65 -3.22 -2.36 -1.23
C VAL A 65 -1.95 -2.59 -2.05
N PHE A 66 -1.04 -1.63 -1.97
CA PHE A 66 0.25 -1.70 -2.67
C PHE A 66 1.37 -1.76 -1.65
N ALA A 67 2.35 -2.61 -1.92
CA ALA A 67 3.58 -2.63 -1.16
C ALA A 67 4.59 -1.83 -1.97
N ILE A 68 5.00 -0.72 -1.44
CA ILE A 68 5.80 0.27 -2.16
C ILE A 68 7.19 0.39 -1.54
N SER A 69 8.18 0.44 -2.40
CA SER A 69 9.57 0.73 -1.98
C SER A 69 10.01 2.01 -2.68
N SER A 70 10.62 2.89 -1.93
CA SER A 70 11.16 4.12 -2.51
C SER A 70 12.66 3.98 -2.74
N ASN A 71 13.18 4.85 -3.58
CA ASN A 71 14.62 4.90 -3.82
C ASN A 71 15.37 5.55 -2.66
N LYS A 72 14.64 6.00 -1.65
CA LYS A 72 15.23 6.59 -0.45
C LYS A 72 15.33 5.60 0.69
N GLY A 73 15.05 4.34 0.43
CA GLY A 73 15.12 3.31 1.45
C GLY A 73 13.89 3.20 2.33
N VAL A 74 12.83 3.91 2.01
CA VAL A 74 11.59 3.87 2.76
C VAL A 74 10.64 2.88 2.10
N LYS A 75 10.03 2.04 2.90
CA LYS A 75 9.06 1.07 2.41
C LYS A 75 7.77 1.21 3.18
N GLY A 76 6.67 1.03 2.52
CA GLY A 76 5.37 1.14 3.18
C GLY A 76 4.25 0.59 2.34
N VAL A 77 3.05 0.74 2.89
CA VAL A 77 1.83 0.28 2.23
C VAL A 77 0.98 1.48 1.84
N LEU A 78 0.28 1.32 0.74
CA LEU A 78 -0.66 2.32 0.29
C LEU A 78 -1.99 1.62 0.02
N VAL A 79 -3.05 2.13 0.61
CA VAL A 79 -4.40 1.60 0.41
C VAL A 79 -5.20 2.63 -0.36
N ASP A 80 -5.86 2.18 -1.39
CA ASP A 80 -6.66 3.06 -2.23
C ASP A 80 -8.00 2.40 -2.52
N ASP A 81 -8.96 3.20 -2.88
CA ASP A 81 -10.25 2.70 -3.31
C ASP A 81 -10.14 2.30 -4.78
N TYR A 82 -10.77 1.21 -5.06
CA TYR A 82 -10.65 0.63 -6.39
C TYR A 82 -11.80 0.99 -7.31
#